data_23b73ac5524f7c5d3cd739ee6372593e
#
_entry.id   23b73ac5524f7c5d3cd739ee6372593e
#
_cell.length_a   1.000
_cell.length_b   1.000
_cell.length_c   1.000
_cell.angle_alpha   90.00
_cell.angle_beta   90.00
_cell.angle_gamma   90.00
#
_symmetry.space_group_name_H-M   'P 1'
#
loop_
_entity.id
_entity.type
_entity.pdbx_description
1 polymer ?
#
loop_
_entity_poly.entity_id
_entity_poly.type
_entity_poly.pdbx_seq_one_letter_code
_entity_poly.pdbx_strand_id
1 'polypeptide(L)'
;DRPAGRGKKLMPSPVKVLAEEKGLPVFQPVSLRPQENQQLVAELQADVMVVVAYGLILPKAVLEMPRLGCINVHGSLLPRWRGAAPIQRSLWAGDAETGVTIMQMDVGLDTGDMLYKLSCPITAEDTSGTLYDKLAELGPQGLITTLKQLADGTAKPEVQDETLVTY
;
A
#
# COMPACT_ATOMS: atom_id res chain seq x y z
N ASP A 1 -2.06 1.50 18.27
CA ASP A 1 -1.13 2.47 18.88
C ASP A 1 0.26 1.87 18.96
N ARG A 2 1.27 2.69 18.79
CA ARG A 2 2.68 2.26 18.85
C ARG A 2 3.45 3.13 19.83
N PRO A 3 4.45 2.56 20.52
CA PRO A 3 5.33 3.36 21.34
C PRO A 3 6.07 4.42 20.51
N ALA A 4 6.05 5.66 20.96
CA ALA A 4 6.72 6.77 20.27
C ALA A 4 7.44 7.68 21.25
N GLY A 5 8.51 8.32 20.80
CA GLY A 5 9.30 9.27 21.59
C GLY A 5 10.12 8.64 22.71
N ARG A 6 10.79 9.47 23.49
CA ARG A 6 11.70 9.05 24.57
C ARG A 6 10.99 8.31 25.70
N GLY A 7 9.71 8.59 25.95
CA GLY A 7 8.92 7.96 27.01
C GLY A 7 8.21 6.67 26.59
N LYS A 8 8.37 6.21 25.36
CA LYS A 8 7.66 5.03 24.79
C LYS A 8 6.16 5.03 25.07
N LYS A 9 5.54 6.19 25.16
CA LYS A 9 4.09 6.29 25.32
C LYS A 9 3.39 5.78 24.06
N LEU A 10 2.27 5.09 24.27
CA LEU A 10 1.44 4.63 23.16
C LEU A 10 0.80 5.83 22.47
N MET A 11 1.08 5.97 21.17
CA MET A 11 0.52 7.04 20.35
C MET A 11 -0.32 6.46 19.23
N PRO A 12 -1.51 7.03 18.97
CA PRO A 12 -2.32 6.63 17.83
C PRO A 12 -1.62 7.04 16.52
N SER A 13 -1.82 6.25 15.45
CA SER A 13 -1.36 6.64 14.11
C SER A 13 -2.22 7.80 13.57
N PRO A 14 -1.69 8.61 12.64
CA PRO A 14 -2.51 9.64 11.97
C PRO A 14 -3.78 9.09 11.32
N VAL A 15 -3.71 7.88 10.77
CA VAL A 15 -4.88 7.21 10.16
C VAL A 15 -5.93 6.89 11.22
N LYS A 16 -5.52 6.38 12.39
CA LYS A 16 -6.44 6.12 13.49
C LYS A 16 -7.12 7.39 13.98
N VAL A 17 -6.35 8.46 14.18
CA VAL A 17 -6.88 9.76 14.62
C VAL A 17 -7.96 10.26 13.66
N LEU A 18 -7.67 10.23 12.36
CA LEU A 18 -8.61 10.67 11.33
C LEU A 18 -9.85 9.78 11.29
N ALA A 19 -9.67 8.47 11.38
CA ALA A 19 -10.80 7.52 11.38
C ALA A 19 -11.74 7.77 12.57
N GLU A 20 -11.20 8.01 13.75
CA GLU A 20 -11.98 8.33 14.95
C GLU A 20 -12.72 9.66 14.80
N GLU A 21 -12.07 10.69 14.26
CA GLU A 21 -12.70 11.98 13.97
C GLU A 21 -13.88 11.85 12.99
N LYS A 22 -13.78 10.90 12.06
CA LYS A 22 -14.82 10.61 11.06
C LYS A 22 -15.87 9.61 11.55
N GLY A 23 -15.76 9.13 12.78
CA GLY A 23 -16.67 8.15 13.34
C GLY A 23 -16.57 6.76 12.70
N LEU A 24 -15.43 6.44 12.10
CA LEU A 24 -15.18 5.13 11.48
C LEU A 24 -14.69 4.13 12.52
N PRO A 25 -15.15 2.87 12.46
CA PRO A 25 -14.63 1.82 13.34
C PRO A 25 -13.13 1.61 13.15
N VAL A 26 -12.41 1.43 14.25
CA VAL A 26 -10.97 1.16 14.25
C VAL A 26 -10.70 -0.14 14.97
N PHE A 27 -10.00 -1.06 14.32
CA PHE A 27 -9.53 -2.33 14.88
C PHE A 27 -8.01 -2.37 14.80
N GLN A 28 -7.36 -2.86 15.85
CA GLN A 28 -5.90 -2.90 15.93
C GLN A 28 -5.40 -4.29 16.32
N PRO A 29 -5.75 -5.35 15.57
CA PRO A 29 -5.20 -6.67 15.84
C PRO A 29 -3.67 -6.66 15.61
N VAL A 30 -2.94 -7.37 16.44
CA VAL A 30 -1.48 -7.50 16.31
C VAL A 30 -1.10 -8.22 15.01
N SER A 31 -1.96 -9.13 14.56
CA SER A 31 -1.77 -9.92 13.35
C SER A 31 -3.12 -10.39 12.83
N LEU A 32 -3.22 -10.60 11.51
CA LEU A 32 -4.38 -11.24 10.87
C LEU A 32 -4.21 -12.75 10.67
N ARG A 33 -3.17 -13.35 11.25
CA ARG A 33 -2.98 -14.79 11.23
C ARG A 33 -4.00 -15.57 12.08
N PRO A 34 -4.33 -15.11 13.33
CA PRO A 34 -5.35 -15.78 14.11
C PRO A 34 -6.73 -15.72 13.43
N GLN A 35 -7.44 -16.86 13.46
CA GLN A 35 -8.75 -16.97 12.82
C GLN A 35 -9.78 -15.98 13.38
N GLU A 36 -9.73 -15.69 14.66
CA GLU A 36 -10.59 -14.70 15.32
C GLU A 36 -10.42 -13.30 14.73
N ASN A 37 -9.17 -12.91 14.38
CA ASN A 37 -8.89 -11.62 13.74
C ASN A 37 -9.28 -11.62 12.27
N GLN A 38 -9.18 -12.76 11.59
CA GLN A 38 -9.69 -12.91 10.23
C GLN A 38 -11.22 -12.76 10.20
N GLN A 39 -11.90 -13.25 11.22
CA GLN A 39 -13.35 -13.13 11.35
C GLN A 39 -13.79 -11.66 11.45
N LEU A 40 -13.03 -10.81 12.15
CA LEU A 40 -13.30 -9.37 12.18
C LEU A 40 -13.33 -8.75 10.78
N VAL A 41 -12.38 -9.15 9.94
CA VAL A 41 -12.32 -8.68 8.54
C VAL A 41 -13.49 -9.23 7.73
N ALA A 42 -13.79 -10.51 7.87
CA ALA A 42 -14.89 -11.16 7.14
C ALA A 42 -16.23 -10.51 7.45
N GLU A 43 -16.50 -10.16 8.70
CA GLU A 43 -17.74 -9.53 9.14
C GLU A 43 -17.97 -8.14 8.54
N LEU A 44 -16.92 -7.45 8.11
CA LEU A 44 -17.03 -6.14 7.43
C LEU A 44 -17.67 -6.26 6.04
N GLN A 45 -17.63 -7.44 5.43
CA GLN A 45 -18.18 -7.69 4.08
C GLN A 45 -17.73 -6.63 3.07
N ALA A 46 -16.44 -6.29 3.12
CA ALA A 46 -15.87 -5.26 2.25
C ALA A 46 -15.82 -5.72 0.79
N ASP A 47 -16.11 -4.81 -0.13
CA ASP A 47 -15.96 -5.06 -1.56
C ASP A 47 -14.50 -5.08 -1.98
N VAL A 48 -13.68 -4.27 -1.34
CA VAL A 48 -12.24 -4.16 -1.59
C VAL A 48 -11.51 -3.83 -0.29
N MET A 49 -10.31 -4.37 -0.12
CA MET A 49 -9.42 -4.01 0.99
C MET A 49 -8.25 -3.20 0.44
N VAL A 50 -8.04 -2.02 1.00
CA VAL A 50 -6.89 -1.17 0.66
C VAL A 50 -5.82 -1.36 1.72
N VAL A 51 -4.61 -1.69 1.28
CA VAL A 51 -3.46 -1.95 2.15
C VAL A 51 -2.39 -0.90 1.87
N VAL A 52 -1.97 -0.20 2.92
CA VAL A 52 -0.91 0.81 2.83
C VAL A 52 0.08 0.61 3.98
N ALA A 53 1.33 0.34 3.65
CA ALA A 53 2.42 0.21 4.62
C ALA A 53 2.11 -0.72 5.81
N TYR A 54 1.44 -1.83 5.55
CA TYR A 54 1.02 -2.75 6.61
C TYR A 54 2.20 -3.44 7.30
N GLY A 55 3.24 -3.77 6.55
CA GLY A 55 4.49 -4.32 7.09
C GLY A 55 4.42 -5.78 7.54
N LEU A 56 3.30 -6.44 7.39
CA LEU A 56 3.09 -7.85 7.72
C LEU A 56 2.53 -8.60 6.51
N ILE A 57 2.71 -9.91 6.50
CA ILE A 57 2.13 -10.78 5.46
C ILE A 57 0.64 -10.95 5.74
N LEU A 58 -0.17 -10.69 4.73
CA LEU A 58 -1.60 -11.01 4.76
C LEU A 58 -1.82 -12.49 4.41
N PRO A 59 -2.54 -13.24 5.25
CA PRO A 59 -2.90 -14.62 4.92
C PRO A 59 -3.74 -14.70 3.64
N LYS A 60 -3.58 -15.78 2.89
CA LYS A 60 -4.37 -16.03 1.67
C LYS A 60 -5.87 -15.91 1.93
N ALA A 61 -6.35 -16.43 3.06
CA ALA A 61 -7.75 -16.34 3.45
C ALA A 61 -8.25 -14.90 3.52
N VAL A 62 -7.42 -13.95 3.99
CA VAL A 62 -7.77 -12.53 4.04
C VAL A 62 -7.73 -11.90 2.66
N LEU A 63 -6.73 -12.25 1.84
CA LEU A 63 -6.60 -11.73 0.47
C LEU A 63 -7.82 -12.08 -0.40
N GLU A 64 -8.44 -13.21 -0.15
CA GLU A 64 -9.58 -13.73 -0.92
C GLU A 64 -10.95 -13.26 -0.39
N MET A 65 -11.01 -12.62 0.77
CA MET A 65 -12.29 -12.18 1.37
C MET A 65 -13.04 -11.13 0.55
N PRO A 66 -12.42 -10.01 0.15
CA PRO A 66 -13.14 -9.01 -0.64
C PRO A 66 -13.39 -9.51 -2.07
N ARG A 67 -14.58 -9.27 -2.60
CA ARG A 67 -14.90 -9.70 -3.98
C ARG A 67 -14.01 -9.04 -5.05
N LEU A 68 -13.54 -7.83 -4.79
CA LEU A 68 -12.59 -7.12 -5.66
C LEU A 68 -11.13 -7.31 -5.22
N GLY A 69 -10.90 -8.12 -4.20
CA GLY A 69 -9.57 -8.44 -3.69
C GLY A 69 -8.96 -7.36 -2.80
N CYS A 70 -7.66 -7.50 -2.58
CA CYS A 70 -6.87 -6.55 -1.82
C CYS A 70 -5.94 -5.79 -2.75
N ILE A 71 -5.87 -4.48 -2.61
CA ILE A 71 -4.98 -3.62 -3.39
C ILE A 71 -4.01 -2.91 -2.48
N ASN A 72 -2.80 -2.67 -2.96
CA ASN A 72 -1.73 -2.02 -2.21
C ASN A 72 -1.24 -0.79 -2.95
N VAL A 73 -0.94 0.24 -2.19
CA VAL A 73 -0.24 1.43 -2.69
C VAL A 73 1.25 1.22 -2.44
N HIS A 74 2.00 0.91 -3.50
CA HIS A 74 3.44 0.65 -3.42
C HIS A 74 4.25 1.84 -3.89
N GLY A 75 5.28 2.21 -3.13
CA GLY A 75 6.09 3.42 -3.35
C GLY A 75 7.19 3.26 -4.39
N SER A 76 6.91 2.61 -5.52
CA SER A 76 7.79 2.53 -6.68
C SER A 76 7.01 2.33 -7.97
N LEU A 77 7.69 2.48 -9.09
CA LEU A 77 7.19 2.09 -10.41
C LEU A 77 7.48 0.60 -10.64
N LEU A 78 6.60 -0.29 -10.14
CA LEU A 78 6.74 -1.73 -10.31
C LEU A 78 6.86 -2.11 -11.81
N PRO A 79 7.61 -3.15 -12.15
CA PRO A 79 8.24 -4.17 -11.30
C PRO A 79 9.57 -3.75 -10.66
N ARG A 80 9.97 -2.50 -10.79
CA ARG A 80 11.18 -1.99 -10.16
C ARG A 80 10.96 -1.75 -8.67
N TRP A 81 11.90 -2.16 -7.86
CA TRP A 81 11.91 -1.98 -6.41
C TRP A 81 10.73 -2.65 -5.69
N ARG A 82 10.53 -3.92 -5.94
CA ARG A 82 9.72 -4.78 -5.07
C ARG A 82 10.31 -4.80 -3.66
N GLY A 83 9.51 -5.11 -2.67
CA GLY A 83 9.96 -5.31 -1.30
C GLY A 83 10.07 -4.02 -0.49
N ALA A 84 10.97 -4.04 0.49
CA ALA A 84 11.09 -2.97 1.47
C ALA A 84 11.86 -1.75 0.94
N ALA A 85 11.53 -0.58 1.47
CA ALA A 85 12.24 0.68 1.27
C ALA A 85 12.39 1.12 -0.20
N PRO A 86 11.34 1.05 -1.04
CA PRO A 86 11.46 1.39 -2.45
C PRO A 86 11.86 2.84 -2.71
N ILE A 87 11.48 3.76 -1.82
CA ILE A 87 11.83 5.19 -1.93
C ILE A 87 13.35 5.37 -1.80
N GLN A 88 13.95 4.78 -0.78
CA GLN A 88 15.38 4.84 -0.54
C GLN A 88 16.16 4.13 -1.66
N ARG A 89 15.65 3.00 -2.13
CA ARG A 89 16.28 2.22 -3.21
C ARG A 89 16.39 2.99 -4.51
N SER A 90 15.30 3.66 -4.92
CA SER A 90 15.30 4.49 -6.13
C SER A 90 16.28 5.66 -6.03
N LEU A 91 16.36 6.29 -4.87
CA LEU A 91 17.30 7.39 -4.62
C LEU A 91 18.76 6.92 -4.66
N TRP A 92 19.08 5.80 -3.99
CA TRP A 92 20.44 5.25 -3.97
C TRP A 92 20.89 4.78 -5.35
N ALA A 93 20.00 4.26 -6.16
CA ALA A 93 20.31 3.83 -7.52
C ALA A 93 20.53 4.99 -8.49
N GLY A 94 20.21 6.22 -8.10
CA GLY A 94 20.29 7.38 -8.96
C GLY A 94 19.22 7.40 -10.05
N ASP A 95 18.05 6.81 -9.79
CA ASP A 95 16.96 6.80 -10.74
C ASP A 95 16.52 8.25 -11.08
N ALA A 96 16.18 8.49 -12.32
CA ALA A 96 15.71 9.81 -12.78
C ALA A 96 14.26 10.08 -12.39
N GLU A 97 13.48 9.01 -12.17
CA GLU A 97 12.08 9.09 -11.76
C GLU A 97 11.72 7.94 -10.83
N THR A 98 10.67 8.15 -10.06
CA THR A 98 10.00 7.13 -9.27
C THR A 98 8.49 7.40 -9.31
N GLY A 99 7.74 6.75 -8.47
CA GLY A 99 6.31 6.96 -8.41
C GLY A 99 5.60 5.99 -7.48
N VAL A 100 4.31 5.87 -7.67
CA VAL A 100 3.49 4.89 -6.97
C VAL A 100 2.85 3.94 -7.97
N THR A 101 2.70 2.69 -7.55
CA THR A 101 1.91 1.68 -8.26
C THR A 101 0.80 1.21 -7.35
N ILE A 102 -0.43 1.28 -7.83
CA ILE A 102 -1.56 0.59 -7.20
C ILE A 102 -1.59 -0.80 -7.80
N MET A 103 -1.47 -1.82 -6.98
CA MET A 103 -1.35 -3.21 -7.43
C MET A 103 -2.34 -4.12 -6.75
N GLN A 104 -2.78 -5.14 -7.45
CA GLN A 104 -3.54 -6.25 -6.88
C GLN A 104 -2.59 -7.10 -6.04
N MET A 105 -2.96 -7.37 -4.80
CA MET A 105 -2.13 -8.23 -3.93
C MET A 105 -2.39 -9.70 -4.23
N ASP A 106 -1.33 -10.48 -4.23
CA ASP A 106 -1.35 -11.94 -4.22
C ASP A 106 -0.51 -12.47 -3.05
N VAL A 107 -0.20 -13.74 -3.04
CA VAL A 107 0.59 -14.36 -1.97
C VAL A 107 2.09 -14.04 -2.03
N GLY A 108 2.55 -13.47 -3.13
CA GLY A 108 3.94 -13.08 -3.34
C GLY A 108 4.26 -11.70 -2.77
N LEU A 109 5.54 -11.37 -2.71
CA LEU A 109 6.00 -10.05 -2.29
C LEU A 109 5.97 -9.08 -3.47
N ASP A 110 4.96 -8.22 -3.50
CA ASP A 110 4.77 -7.19 -4.51
C ASP A 110 4.76 -7.72 -5.95
N THR A 111 4.23 -8.92 -6.13
CA THR A 111 4.25 -9.65 -7.41
C THR A 111 2.94 -9.54 -8.21
N GLY A 112 1.89 -9.00 -7.60
CA GLY A 112 0.57 -8.93 -8.21
C GLY A 112 0.47 -7.96 -9.39
N ASP A 113 -0.64 -8.05 -10.09
CA ASP A 113 -0.87 -7.24 -11.28
C ASP A 113 -0.95 -5.75 -10.93
N MET A 114 -0.35 -4.93 -11.79
CA MET A 114 -0.39 -3.48 -11.67
C MET A 114 -1.70 -2.93 -12.22
N LEU A 115 -2.39 -2.10 -11.45
CA LEU A 115 -3.68 -1.51 -11.82
C LEU A 115 -3.54 -0.08 -12.30
N TYR A 116 -2.65 0.70 -11.71
CA TYR A 116 -2.45 2.10 -12.03
C TYR A 116 -1.09 2.58 -11.54
N LYS A 117 -0.44 3.45 -12.33
CA LYS A 117 0.85 4.03 -11.96
C LYS A 117 0.85 5.54 -12.15
N LEU A 118 1.48 6.26 -11.22
CA LEU A 118 1.77 7.68 -11.33
C LEU A 118 3.25 7.90 -11.04
N SER A 119 3.93 8.67 -11.90
CA SER A 119 5.35 8.97 -11.75
C SER A 119 5.61 10.40 -11.34
N CYS A 120 6.78 10.63 -10.74
CA CYS A 120 7.33 11.95 -10.50
C CYS A 120 8.85 11.93 -10.71
N PRO A 121 9.46 13.08 -11.09
CA PRO A 121 10.90 13.14 -11.23
C PRO A 121 11.60 13.09 -9.88
N ILE A 122 12.80 12.50 -9.86
CA ILE A 122 13.76 12.63 -8.76
C ILE A 122 14.75 13.72 -9.16
N THR A 123 14.83 14.79 -8.38
CA THR A 123 15.74 15.89 -8.62
C THR A 123 17.01 15.77 -7.79
N ALA A 124 18.04 16.58 -8.12
CA ALA A 124 19.30 16.59 -7.38
C ALA A 124 19.15 17.03 -5.91
N GLU A 125 18.11 17.78 -5.60
CA GLU A 125 17.80 18.24 -4.23
C GLU A 125 16.93 17.26 -3.45
N ASP A 126 16.41 16.22 -4.07
CA ASP A 126 15.54 15.26 -3.39
C ASP A 126 16.30 14.41 -2.37
N THR A 127 15.67 14.29 -1.20
CA THR A 127 16.02 13.34 -0.14
C THR A 127 14.95 12.25 -0.07
N SER A 128 15.18 11.23 0.72
CA SER A 128 14.13 10.23 0.99
C SER A 128 12.87 10.87 1.61
N GLY A 129 13.04 11.89 2.43
CA GLY A 129 11.95 12.65 3.04
C GLY A 129 11.12 13.42 2.01
N THR A 130 11.76 14.15 1.10
CA THR A 130 11.04 14.90 0.07
C THR A 130 10.36 14.00 -0.95
N LEU A 131 10.99 12.87 -1.30
CA LEU A 131 10.36 11.86 -2.15
C LEU A 131 9.15 11.21 -1.45
N TYR A 132 9.27 10.90 -0.17
CA TYR A 132 8.15 10.39 0.61
C TYR A 132 6.94 11.34 0.52
N ASP A 133 7.16 12.64 0.69
CA ASP A 133 6.09 13.66 0.61
C ASP A 133 5.47 13.70 -0.78
N LYS A 134 6.27 13.65 -1.84
CA LYS A 134 5.77 13.58 -3.23
C LYS A 134 4.89 12.35 -3.45
N LEU A 135 5.33 11.18 -3.01
CA LEU A 135 4.57 9.95 -3.17
C LEU A 135 3.32 9.91 -2.29
N ALA A 136 3.35 10.56 -1.12
CA ALA A 136 2.19 10.70 -0.26
C ALA A 136 1.07 11.54 -0.90
N GLU A 137 1.39 12.41 -1.84
CA GLU A 137 0.40 13.14 -2.65
C GLU A 137 -0.11 12.32 -3.84
N LEU A 138 0.78 11.57 -4.50
CA LEU A 138 0.43 10.74 -5.67
C LEU A 138 -0.39 9.51 -5.29
N GLY A 139 -0.06 8.89 -4.17
CA GLY A 139 -0.71 7.65 -3.71
C GLY A 139 -2.23 7.75 -3.64
N PRO A 140 -2.78 8.73 -2.92
CA PRO A 140 -4.23 8.92 -2.85
C PRO A 140 -4.89 9.18 -4.20
N GLN A 141 -4.25 9.94 -5.08
CA GLN A 141 -4.76 10.21 -6.44
C GLN A 141 -4.90 8.92 -7.23
N GLY A 142 -3.83 8.11 -7.25
CA GLY A 142 -3.83 6.81 -7.93
C GLY A 142 -4.83 5.85 -7.31
N LEU A 143 -4.95 5.82 -5.99
CA LEU A 143 -5.89 4.98 -5.27
C LEU A 143 -7.33 5.29 -5.62
N ILE A 144 -7.73 6.56 -5.59
CA ILE A 144 -9.10 6.98 -5.91
C ILE A 144 -9.44 6.62 -7.36
N THR A 145 -8.54 6.87 -8.30
CA THR A 145 -8.71 6.48 -9.70
C THR A 145 -8.90 4.98 -9.84
N THR A 146 -8.08 4.18 -9.17
CA THR A 146 -8.17 2.72 -9.20
C THR A 146 -9.48 2.22 -8.60
N LEU A 147 -9.91 2.77 -7.46
CA LEU A 147 -11.17 2.40 -6.83
C LEU A 147 -12.36 2.64 -7.75
N LYS A 148 -12.39 3.76 -8.44
CA LYS A 148 -13.43 4.05 -9.44
C LYS A 148 -13.41 3.05 -10.59
N GLN A 149 -12.22 2.72 -11.12
CA GLN A 149 -12.07 1.76 -12.20
C GLN A 149 -12.48 0.34 -11.78
N LEU A 150 -12.17 -0.06 -10.55
CA LEU A 150 -12.62 -1.35 -10.01
C LEU A 150 -14.14 -1.38 -9.85
N ALA A 151 -14.74 -0.27 -9.38
CA ALA A 151 -16.18 -0.17 -9.17
C ALA A 151 -16.98 -0.25 -10.47
N ASP A 152 -16.51 0.38 -11.56
CA ASP A 152 -17.20 0.38 -12.86
C ASP A 152 -16.65 -0.66 -13.84
N GLY A 153 -15.74 -1.53 -13.39
CA GLY A 153 -15.23 -2.64 -14.20
C GLY A 153 -14.30 -2.23 -15.34
N THR A 154 -13.74 -1.01 -15.28
CA THR A 154 -12.83 -0.48 -16.31
C THR A 154 -11.34 -0.68 -15.98
N ALA A 155 -11.03 -1.22 -14.80
CA ALA A 155 -9.65 -1.51 -14.42
C ALA A 155 -9.01 -2.51 -15.42
N LYS A 156 -7.76 -2.23 -15.81
CA LYS A 156 -6.98 -3.06 -16.73
C LYS A 156 -5.73 -3.57 -16.03
N PRO A 157 -5.80 -4.72 -15.35
CA PRO A 157 -4.63 -5.30 -14.71
C PRO A 157 -3.53 -5.60 -15.74
N GLU A 158 -2.31 -5.22 -15.40
CA GLU A 158 -1.11 -5.49 -16.20
C GLU A 158 -0.17 -6.39 -15.40
N VAL A 159 0.15 -7.55 -15.96
CA VAL A 159 1.10 -8.49 -15.37
C VAL A 159 2.49 -7.86 -15.36
N GLN A 160 3.20 -7.99 -14.24
CA GLN A 160 4.57 -7.50 -14.15
C GLN A 160 5.52 -8.31 -15.03
N ASP A 161 6.39 -7.63 -15.75
CA ASP A 161 7.44 -8.28 -16.55
C ASP A 161 8.58 -8.72 -15.62
N GLU A 162 8.69 -10.03 -15.42
CA GLU A 162 9.69 -10.63 -14.52
C GLU A 162 11.14 -10.33 -14.94
N THR A 163 11.39 -9.98 -16.19
CA THR A 163 12.73 -9.60 -16.66
C THR A 163 13.18 -8.21 -16.18
N LEU A 164 12.23 -7.38 -15.76
CA LEU A 164 12.46 -6.02 -15.30
C LEU A 164 12.41 -5.87 -13.76
N VAL A 165 12.20 -6.97 -13.06
CA VAL A 165 12.07 -6.97 -11.60
C VAL A 165 13.39 -6.60 -10.93
N THR A 166 13.30 -5.69 -9.93
CA THR A 166 14.39 -5.39 -9.00
C THR A 166 13.88 -5.31 -7.56
N TYR A 167 14.81 -5.39 -6.62
CA TYR A 167 14.52 -5.34 -5.18
C TYR A 167 15.32 -4.25 -4.50
#